data_ed05ac69475b732acf166028609a0049
#
_entry.id   ed05ac69475b732acf166028609a0049
#
_cell.length_a   1.000
_cell.length_b   1.000
_cell.length_c   1.000
_cell.angle_alpha   90.00
_cell.angle_beta   90.00
_cell.angle_gamma   90.00
#
_symmetry.space_group_name_H-M   'P 1'
#
loop_
_entity.id
_entity.type
_entity.pdbx_description
1 polymer ?
#
loop_
_entity_poly.entity_id
_entity_poly.type
_entity_poly.pdbx_seq_one_letter_code
_entity_poly.pdbx_strand_id
1 'polypeptide(L)'
;MPNQNFSFNLQTFAATTLKDVINPTPLFVGYVTRRTSELSAIFSSGIATRDSQFDMLASEPAQVHNMPFFTDLTGDSENVVEGTDLTADKIGSKMDTSTTIRRAKMWGATDLSAQLSGTDPMSAIGDLVAGFWARDHQKELLNILNGVFAATTMSDHILDISAKTGKAAAFSGEAFIDAMQLMGDARNSLTAVVMHSATKSYLDKLNLIQTIRQSDATSFDYYMGRRVIVDDGCPVEADKYTTYLFGEGAIAYGVGSPVGMLPAEVDRDKRKGSGIDYLISRKAFILHPRGVKWTNKTRANAESVSRAELKDGGNWERVYEPKQIRIVKFVHKLG
;
A
#
# COMPACT_ATOMS: atom_id res chain seq x y z
N MET A 1 19.56 -45.79 -33.36
CA MET A 1 20.12 -44.54 -32.83
C MET A 1 18.99 -43.80 -32.15
N PRO A 2 19.02 -43.53 -30.86
CA PRO A 2 17.93 -42.84 -30.19
C PRO A 2 18.01 -41.34 -30.51
N ASN A 3 16.87 -40.75 -30.93
CA ASN A 3 16.70 -39.34 -31.14
C ASN A 3 16.90 -38.62 -29.81
N GLN A 4 17.97 -37.85 -29.69
CA GLN A 4 18.14 -36.91 -28.60
C GLN A 4 17.32 -35.66 -28.95
N ASN A 5 16.17 -35.52 -28.29
CA ASN A 5 15.44 -34.25 -28.28
C ASN A 5 16.22 -33.23 -27.43
N PHE A 6 16.93 -32.33 -28.08
CA PHE A 6 17.49 -31.17 -27.42
C PHE A 6 16.36 -30.18 -27.10
N SER A 7 15.88 -30.20 -25.87
CA SER A 7 15.02 -29.16 -25.37
C SER A 7 15.91 -27.97 -24.95
N PHE A 8 15.97 -26.95 -25.80
CA PHE A 8 16.58 -25.69 -25.41
C PHE A 8 15.67 -24.97 -24.39
N ASN A 9 16.11 -24.96 -23.13
CA ASN A 9 15.41 -24.24 -22.08
C ASN A 9 15.79 -22.74 -22.16
N LEU A 10 15.04 -21.99 -22.95
CA LEU A 10 15.23 -20.53 -23.17
C LEU A 10 14.84 -19.67 -21.96
N GLN A 11 14.42 -20.27 -20.84
CA GLN A 11 13.92 -19.56 -19.65
C GLN A 11 15.02 -19.03 -18.71
N THR A 12 16.28 -19.18 -19.04
CA THR A 12 17.40 -18.75 -18.16
C THR A 12 17.70 -17.24 -18.24
N PHE A 13 17.04 -16.47 -19.09
CA PHE A 13 17.28 -15.04 -19.23
C PHE A 13 15.98 -14.29 -18.98
N ALA A 14 16.02 -13.29 -18.10
CA ALA A 14 14.89 -12.40 -17.80
C ALA A 14 14.57 -11.42 -18.94
N ALA A 15 14.85 -11.76 -20.18
CA ALA A 15 14.56 -10.97 -21.37
C ALA A 15 13.26 -11.45 -22.01
N THR A 16 12.49 -10.53 -22.59
CA THR A 16 11.28 -10.84 -23.32
C THR A 16 11.61 -11.80 -24.47
N THR A 17 10.95 -12.95 -24.52
CA THR A 17 11.15 -13.95 -25.56
C THR A 17 10.14 -13.73 -26.70
N LEU A 18 10.42 -14.33 -27.87
CA LEU A 18 9.52 -14.33 -29.02
C LEU A 18 8.08 -14.73 -28.65
N LYS A 19 7.93 -15.70 -27.76
CA LYS A 19 6.64 -16.21 -27.28
C LYS A 19 5.88 -15.16 -26.45
N ASP A 20 6.61 -14.32 -25.73
CA ASP A 20 6.02 -13.28 -24.88
C ASP A 20 5.54 -12.07 -25.72
N VAL A 21 6.18 -11.84 -26.86
CA VAL A 21 5.87 -10.72 -27.77
C VAL A 21 4.77 -11.06 -28.79
N ILE A 22 4.72 -12.30 -29.29
CA ILE A 22 3.76 -12.72 -30.34
C ILE A 22 2.34 -12.95 -29.81
N ASN A 23 2.13 -13.06 -28.49
CA ASN A 23 0.81 -13.30 -27.90
C ASN A 23 0.46 -12.30 -26.78
N PRO A 24 0.33 -10.99 -27.06
CA PRO A 24 -0.38 -10.12 -26.15
C PRO A 24 -1.88 -10.50 -26.24
N THR A 25 -2.31 -11.49 -25.46
CA THR A 25 -3.74 -11.81 -25.43
C THR A 25 -4.51 -10.58 -24.96
N PRO A 26 -5.65 -10.23 -25.58
CA PRO A 26 -6.50 -9.12 -25.14
C PRO A 26 -6.88 -9.21 -23.66
N LEU A 27 -6.88 -10.42 -23.09
CA LEU A 27 -7.04 -10.71 -21.66
C LEU A 27 -5.91 -10.13 -20.80
N PHE A 28 -4.66 -10.18 -21.25
CA PHE A 28 -3.52 -9.63 -20.49
C PHE A 28 -3.58 -8.10 -20.44
N VAL A 29 -3.87 -7.46 -21.56
CA VAL A 29 -4.02 -5.99 -21.63
C VAL A 29 -5.20 -5.53 -20.77
N GLY A 30 -6.34 -6.21 -20.84
CA GLY A 30 -7.50 -5.93 -20.01
C GLY A 30 -7.23 -6.11 -18.51
N TYR A 31 -6.49 -7.16 -18.14
CA TYR A 31 -6.07 -7.41 -16.77
C TYR A 31 -5.15 -6.29 -16.24
N VAL A 32 -4.13 -5.91 -17.00
CA VAL A 32 -3.20 -4.84 -16.65
C VAL A 32 -3.92 -3.51 -16.46
N THR A 33 -4.81 -3.17 -17.40
CA THR A 33 -5.59 -1.93 -17.35
C THR A 33 -6.50 -1.88 -16.12
N ARG A 34 -7.21 -2.98 -15.83
CA ARG A 34 -8.08 -3.07 -14.66
C ARG A 34 -7.30 -2.95 -13.36
N ARG A 35 -6.17 -3.64 -13.23
CA ARG A 35 -5.28 -3.55 -12.07
C ARG A 35 -4.70 -2.16 -11.87
N THR A 36 -4.35 -1.46 -12.94
CA THR A 36 -3.87 -0.07 -12.86
C THR A 36 -4.96 0.88 -12.39
N SER A 37 -6.18 0.67 -12.85
CA SER A 37 -7.36 1.45 -12.44
C SER A 37 -7.68 1.29 -10.95
N GLU A 38 -7.60 0.06 -10.42
CA GLU A 38 -7.81 -0.25 -8.99
C GLU A 38 -6.83 0.53 -8.11
N LEU A 39 -5.59 0.70 -8.54
CA LEU A 39 -4.55 1.37 -7.78
C LEU A 39 -4.66 2.88 -7.74
N SER A 40 -5.04 3.46 -8.87
CA SER A 40 -5.30 4.89 -8.91
C SER A 40 -6.45 5.26 -7.97
N ALA A 41 -7.35 4.32 -7.63
CA ALA A 41 -8.44 4.54 -6.70
C ALA A 41 -8.00 4.75 -5.24
N ILE A 42 -7.00 4.00 -4.72
CA ILE A 42 -6.49 4.21 -3.34
C ILE A 42 -5.76 5.54 -3.22
N PHE A 43 -4.85 5.85 -4.16
CA PHE A 43 -4.12 7.12 -4.13
C PHE A 43 -5.02 8.31 -4.47
N SER A 44 -6.01 8.15 -5.36
CA SER A 44 -6.96 9.21 -5.71
C SER A 44 -8.06 9.43 -4.66
N SER A 45 -8.22 8.53 -3.69
CA SER A 45 -9.23 8.63 -2.63
C SER A 45 -8.86 9.56 -1.49
N GLY A 46 -7.61 10.05 -1.44
CA GLY A 46 -7.10 10.86 -0.34
C GLY A 46 -6.67 10.07 0.90
N ILE A 47 -6.67 8.72 0.85
CA ILE A 47 -6.13 7.86 1.92
C ILE A 47 -4.62 8.08 2.03
N ALA A 48 -3.92 8.00 0.90
CA ALA A 48 -2.51 8.31 0.80
C ALA A 48 -2.34 9.73 0.25
N THR A 49 -1.93 10.64 1.11
CA THR A 49 -1.68 12.04 0.72
C THR A 49 -0.20 12.24 0.44
N ARG A 50 0.08 12.82 -0.73
CA ARG A 50 1.44 13.24 -1.06
C ARG A 50 1.79 14.47 -0.25
N ASP A 51 2.94 14.41 0.42
CA ASP A 51 3.42 15.48 1.28
C ASP A 51 4.85 15.84 0.86
N SER A 52 5.08 17.13 0.62
CA SER A 52 6.39 17.65 0.18
C SER A 52 7.51 17.39 1.21
N GLN A 53 7.19 17.32 2.49
CA GLN A 53 8.15 16.95 3.53
C GLN A 53 8.64 15.51 3.34
N PHE A 54 7.72 14.59 3.04
CA PHE A 54 8.08 13.20 2.76
C PHE A 54 8.81 13.02 1.43
N ASP A 55 8.57 13.90 0.43
CA ASP A 55 9.35 13.92 -0.81
C ASP A 55 10.81 14.29 -0.52
N MET A 56 11.07 15.27 0.36
CA MET A 56 12.41 15.63 0.79
C MET A 56 13.09 14.50 1.56
N LEU A 57 12.41 13.93 2.56
CA LEU A 57 12.93 12.80 3.35
C LEU A 57 13.25 11.60 2.45
N ALA A 58 12.39 11.27 1.48
CA ALA A 58 12.64 10.18 0.54
C ALA A 58 13.85 10.42 -0.37
N SER A 59 14.25 11.68 -0.56
CA SER A 59 15.40 12.08 -1.37
C SER A 59 16.72 12.09 -0.59
N GLU A 60 16.65 12.07 0.73
CA GLU A 60 17.83 12.01 1.58
C GLU A 60 18.57 10.66 1.47
N PRO A 61 19.90 10.64 1.65
CA PRO A 61 20.67 9.40 1.66
C PRO A 61 20.35 8.52 2.86
N ALA A 62 19.85 9.10 3.96
CA ALA A 62 19.38 8.36 5.13
C ALA A 62 18.22 7.43 4.76
N GLN A 63 18.09 6.34 5.50
CA GLN A 63 17.02 5.38 5.29
C GLN A 63 15.95 5.47 6.35
N VAL A 64 16.30 5.92 7.52
CA VAL A 64 15.41 6.12 8.66
C VAL A 64 15.38 7.61 8.96
N HIS A 65 14.18 8.17 9.03
CA HIS A 65 13.96 9.59 9.22
C HIS A 65 13.19 9.82 10.51
N ASN A 66 13.78 10.60 11.39
CA ASN A 66 13.21 10.95 12.68
C ASN A 66 12.39 12.24 12.57
N MET A 67 11.15 12.18 12.99
CA MET A 67 10.19 13.28 12.96
C MET A 67 9.73 13.58 14.37
N PRO A 68 10.40 14.49 15.10
CA PRO A 68 9.97 14.87 16.44
C PRO A 68 8.66 15.64 16.41
N PHE A 69 7.76 15.37 17.36
CA PHE A 69 6.52 16.09 17.55
C PHE A 69 6.22 16.30 19.03
N PHE A 70 5.43 17.30 19.34
CA PHE A 70 4.97 17.54 20.70
C PHE A 70 3.70 16.75 20.98
N THR A 71 3.60 16.19 22.19
CA THR A 71 2.37 15.55 22.66
C THR A 71 1.34 16.62 23.02
N ASP A 72 0.08 16.22 23.01
CA ASP A 72 -1.00 17.10 23.42
C ASP A 72 -0.87 17.52 24.88
N LEU A 73 -1.41 18.65 25.23
CA LEU A 73 -1.49 19.14 26.60
C LEU A 73 -2.55 18.33 27.34
N THR A 74 -2.16 17.72 28.45
CA THR A 74 -3.04 16.90 29.29
C THR A 74 -3.05 17.49 30.71
N GLY A 75 -4.13 17.32 31.42
CA GLY A 75 -4.32 17.81 32.77
C GLY A 75 -5.64 18.55 32.92
N ASP A 76 -6.06 18.75 34.14
CA ASP A 76 -7.28 19.50 34.48
C ASP A 76 -6.94 20.96 34.77
N SER A 77 -7.88 21.86 34.47
CA SER A 77 -7.74 23.26 34.82
C SER A 77 -7.80 23.45 36.34
N GLU A 78 -6.91 24.30 36.86
CA GLU A 78 -6.89 24.66 38.27
C GLU A 78 -7.87 25.79 38.59
N ASN A 79 -8.42 25.79 39.81
CA ASN A 79 -9.27 26.89 40.28
C ASN A 79 -8.41 28.14 40.53
N VAL A 80 -8.83 29.25 40.05
CA VAL A 80 -8.18 30.54 40.33
C VAL A 80 -8.55 30.98 41.76
N VAL A 81 -7.55 30.96 42.68
CA VAL A 81 -7.71 31.41 44.04
C VAL A 81 -6.68 32.49 44.30
N GLU A 82 -7.12 33.63 44.85
CA GLU A 82 -6.25 34.76 45.15
C GLU A 82 -5.11 34.32 46.13
N GLY A 83 -3.88 34.61 45.73
CA GLY A 83 -2.68 34.27 46.54
C GLY A 83 -2.16 32.84 46.38
N THR A 84 -2.74 32.05 45.47
CA THR A 84 -2.25 30.69 45.15
C THR A 84 -1.57 30.68 43.77
N ASP A 85 -0.34 30.14 43.72
CA ASP A 85 0.40 30.00 42.46
C ASP A 85 -0.19 28.87 41.62
N LEU A 86 -0.25 29.06 40.29
CA LEU A 86 -0.62 28.01 39.35
C LEU A 86 0.53 27.03 39.12
N THR A 87 0.22 25.75 38.94
CA THR A 87 1.19 24.72 38.66
C THR A 87 1.50 24.66 37.15
N ALA A 88 2.76 24.77 36.76
CA ALA A 88 3.17 24.69 35.38
C ALA A 88 3.36 23.22 34.92
N ASP A 89 2.51 22.76 34.03
CA ASP A 89 2.69 21.47 33.38
C ASP A 89 3.73 21.53 32.26
N LYS A 90 4.38 20.38 32.02
CA LYS A 90 5.42 20.26 30.99
C LYS A 90 4.82 19.69 29.72
N ILE A 91 5.14 20.32 28.58
CA ILE A 91 4.87 19.73 27.27
C ILE A 91 5.84 18.57 27.01
N GLY A 92 5.29 17.41 26.67
CA GLY A 92 6.08 16.24 26.28
C GLY A 92 6.43 16.27 24.80
N SER A 93 7.52 15.63 24.41
CA SER A 93 7.87 15.37 23.03
C SER A 93 8.04 13.88 22.79
N LYS A 94 7.54 13.40 21.64
CA LYS A 94 7.74 12.04 21.16
C LYS A 94 8.36 12.09 19.77
N MET A 95 8.82 10.95 19.28
CA MET A 95 9.45 10.83 17.97
C MET A 95 8.67 9.82 17.14
N ASP A 96 8.19 10.26 16.01
CA ASP A 96 7.73 9.39 14.94
C ASP A 96 8.91 9.10 13.99
N THR A 97 8.93 7.94 13.39
CA THR A 97 10.06 7.50 12.56
C THR A 97 9.54 6.82 11.31
N SER A 98 9.95 7.33 10.16
CA SER A 98 9.64 6.72 8.87
C SER A 98 10.86 6.05 8.24
N THR A 99 10.63 5.20 7.26
CA THR A 99 11.69 4.51 6.51
C THR A 99 11.51 4.70 5.01
N THR A 100 12.63 4.90 4.30
CA THR A 100 12.64 4.98 2.85
C THR A 100 12.71 3.57 2.25
N ILE A 101 11.81 3.28 1.34
CA ILE A 101 11.73 2.04 0.58
C ILE A 101 12.37 2.28 -0.78
N ARG A 102 13.43 1.50 -1.10
CA ARG A 102 14.11 1.55 -2.38
C ARG A 102 13.84 0.28 -3.15
N ARG A 103 13.35 0.40 -4.37
CA ARG A 103 13.05 -0.74 -5.26
C ARG A 103 13.62 -0.50 -6.64
N ALA A 104 14.08 -1.55 -7.26
CA ALA A 104 14.55 -1.54 -8.64
C ALA A 104 13.97 -2.73 -9.41
N LYS A 105 13.73 -2.54 -10.68
CA LYS A 105 13.35 -3.60 -11.61
C LYS A 105 13.98 -3.36 -12.96
N MET A 106 14.39 -4.42 -13.61
CA MET A 106 14.98 -4.42 -14.95
C MET A 106 14.15 -5.30 -15.86
N TRP A 107 13.89 -4.82 -17.06
CA TRP A 107 13.26 -5.56 -18.15
C TRP A 107 14.20 -5.54 -19.35
N GLY A 108 14.21 -6.62 -20.12
CA GLY A 108 15.05 -6.71 -21.31
C GLY A 108 14.28 -7.22 -22.53
N ALA A 109 14.68 -6.74 -23.70
CA ALA A 109 14.16 -7.21 -24.97
C ALA A 109 15.33 -7.48 -25.93
N THR A 110 15.24 -8.54 -26.74
CA THR A 110 16.24 -8.88 -27.74
C THR A 110 15.90 -8.26 -29.08
N ASP A 111 16.90 -7.86 -29.87
CA ASP A 111 16.68 -7.35 -31.23
C ASP A 111 15.96 -8.35 -32.12
N LEU A 112 16.22 -9.65 -31.93
CA LEU A 112 15.55 -10.70 -32.68
C LEU A 112 14.04 -10.76 -32.41
N SER A 113 13.61 -10.48 -31.16
CA SER A 113 12.19 -10.42 -30.82
C SER A 113 11.51 -9.21 -31.46
N ALA A 114 12.21 -8.08 -31.57
CA ALA A 114 11.72 -6.90 -32.28
C ALA A 114 11.53 -7.16 -33.78
N GLN A 115 12.52 -7.78 -34.43
CA GLN A 115 12.48 -8.10 -35.85
C GLN A 115 11.34 -9.06 -36.21
N LEU A 116 11.10 -10.08 -35.38
CA LEU A 116 10.10 -11.12 -35.66
C LEU A 116 8.67 -10.71 -35.27
N SER A 117 8.51 -9.82 -34.29
CA SER A 117 7.19 -9.32 -33.90
C SER A 117 6.69 -8.16 -34.80
N GLY A 118 7.59 -7.51 -35.50
CA GLY A 118 7.28 -6.28 -36.27
C GLY A 118 6.89 -5.09 -35.40
N THR A 119 7.07 -5.20 -34.08
CA THR A 119 6.78 -4.13 -33.10
C THR A 119 8.01 -3.91 -32.21
N ASP A 120 8.15 -2.72 -31.64
CA ASP A 120 9.22 -2.40 -30.70
C ASP A 120 8.83 -2.86 -29.28
N PRO A 121 9.44 -3.95 -28.74
CA PRO A 121 9.13 -4.43 -27.40
C PRO A 121 9.55 -3.43 -26.31
N MET A 122 10.56 -2.60 -26.54
CA MET A 122 11.02 -1.61 -25.57
C MET A 122 9.99 -0.50 -25.37
N SER A 123 9.32 -0.06 -26.45
CA SER A 123 8.20 0.88 -26.35
C SER A 123 7.04 0.29 -25.54
N ALA A 124 6.66 -0.96 -25.82
CA ALA A 124 5.60 -1.66 -25.05
C ALA A 124 5.96 -1.82 -23.56
N ILE A 125 7.22 -2.12 -23.25
CA ILE A 125 7.70 -2.16 -21.86
C ILE A 125 7.56 -0.79 -21.20
N GLY A 126 7.94 0.31 -21.90
CA GLY A 126 7.82 1.67 -21.41
C GLY A 126 6.39 2.03 -20.98
N ASP A 127 5.40 1.69 -21.80
CA ASP A 127 3.99 1.93 -21.52
C ASP A 127 3.48 1.15 -20.30
N LEU A 128 4.02 -0.05 -20.06
CA LEU A 128 3.60 -0.92 -18.96
C LEU A 128 4.29 -0.64 -17.62
N VAL A 129 5.41 0.09 -17.62
CA VAL A 129 6.21 0.36 -16.42
C VAL A 129 5.42 1.13 -15.36
N ALA A 130 4.63 2.12 -15.78
CA ALA A 130 3.81 2.90 -14.85
C ALA A 130 2.80 2.00 -14.11
N GLY A 131 2.12 1.11 -14.83
CA GLY A 131 1.20 0.14 -14.24
C GLY A 131 1.90 -0.89 -13.33
N PHE A 132 3.13 -1.28 -13.66
CA PHE A 132 3.93 -2.15 -12.79
C PHE A 132 4.22 -1.48 -11.45
N TRP A 133 4.75 -0.24 -11.47
CA TRP A 133 5.08 0.47 -10.24
C TRP A 133 3.86 0.80 -9.39
N ALA A 134 2.75 1.12 -10.03
CA ALA A 134 1.51 1.35 -9.31
C ALA A 134 1.10 0.08 -8.51
N ARG A 135 1.11 -1.10 -9.14
CA ARG A 135 0.85 -2.38 -8.44
C ARG A 135 1.88 -2.72 -7.38
N ASP A 136 3.14 -2.36 -7.60
CA ASP A 136 4.22 -2.61 -6.65
C ASP A 136 4.05 -1.77 -5.38
N HIS A 137 3.73 -0.48 -5.52
CA HIS A 137 3.43 0.40 -4.39
C HIS A 137 2.24 -0.13 -3.55
N GLN A 138 1.22 -0.69 -4.20
CA GLN A 138 0.09 -1.31 -3.49
C GLN A 138 0.53 -2.52 -2.66
N LYS A 139 1.35 -3.39 -3.24
CA LYS A 139 1.90 -4.52 -2.48
C LYS A 139 2.69 -4.05 -1.26
N GLU A 140 3.46 -2.97 -1.42
CA GLU A 140 4.19 -2.40 -0.28
C GLU A 140 3.24 -1.84 0.77
N LEU A 141 2.19 -1.11 0.37
CA LEU A 141 1.18 -0.60 1.30
C LEU A 141 0.50 -1.72 2.08
N LEU A 142 0.07 -2.79 1.41
CA LEU A 142 -0.54 -3.94 2.08
C LEU A 142 0.43 -4.67 3.01
N ASN A 143 1.72 -4.76 2.66
CA ASN A 143 2.75 -5.33 3.53
C ASN A 143 2.95 -4.47 4.79
N ILE A 144 2.95 -3.15 4.64
CA ILE A 144 3.02 -2.20 5.75
C ILE A 144 1.79 -2.36 6.66
N LEU A 145 0.59 -2.39 6.09
CA LEU A 145 -0.64 -2.59 6.88
C LEU A 145 -0.63 -3.92 7.64
N ASN A 146 -0.16 -4.99 7.00
CA ASN A 146 -0.03 -6.28 7.68
C ASN A 146 0.93 -6.20 8.87
N GLY A 147 2.06 -5.52 8.73
CA GLY A 147 3.02 -5.31 9.82
C GLY A 147 2.46 -4.41 10.92
N VAL A 148 1.85 -3.28 10.56
CA VAL A 148 1.22 -2.35 11.50
C VAL A 148 0.17 -3.06 12.36
N PHE A 149 -0.69 -3.85 11.76
CA PHE A 149 -1.72 -4.60 12.49
C PHE A 149 -1.22 -5.90 13.14
N ALA A 150 -0.01 -6.34 12.86
CA ALA A 150 0.68 -7.39 13.62
C ALA A 150 1.37 -6.84 14.88
N ALA A 151 1.56 -5.52 14.99
CA ALA A 151 2.12 -4.89 16.16
C ALA A 151 1.15 -4.97 17.35
N THR A 152 1.64 -5.39 18.51
CA THR A 152 0.82 -5.51 19.74
C THR A 152 0.21 -4.18 20.18
N THR A 153 0.87 -3.07 19.87
CA THR A 153 0.43 -1.71 20.22
C THR A 153 -0.77 -1.24 19.37
N MET A 154 -1.13 -1.97 18.31
CA MET A 154 -2.25 -1.66 17.41
C MET A 154 -3.47 -2.56 17.62
N SER A 155 -3.49 -3.41 18.65
CA SER A 155 -4.59 -4.31 18.97
C SER A 155 -5.94 -3.59 19.13
N ASP A 156 -5.91 -2.36 19.68
CA ASP A 156 -7.11 -1.53 19.90
C ASP A 156 -7.80 -1.07 18.58
N HIS A 157 -7.10 -1.20 17.44
CA HIS A 157 -7.59 -0.85 16.11
C HIS A 157 -8.00 -2.07 15.27
N ILE A 158 -8.16 -3.24 15.91
CA ILE A 158 -8.53 -4.48 15.23
C ILE A 158 -9.85 -4.96 15.78
N LEU A 159 -10.85 -5.14 14.92
CA LEU A 159 -12.06 -5.91 15.21
C LEU A 159 -12.01 -7.22 14.42
N ASP A 160 -11.91 -8.33 15.13
CA ASP A 160 -12.00 -9.67 14.53
C ASP A 160 -13.27 -10.39 15.02
N ILE A 161 -14.24 -10.53 14.12
CA ILE A 161 -15.46 -11.29 14.38
C ILE A 161 -15.42 -12.70 13.74
N SER A 162 -14.35 -13.02 13.00
CA SER A 162 -14.23 -14.27 12.23
C SER A 162 -14.25 -15.53 13.10
N ALA A 163 -13.92 -15.41 14.39
CA ALA A 163 -13.97 -16.50 15.36
C ALA A 163 -15.39 -16.79 15.87
N LYS A 164 -16.36 -15.89 15.67
CA LYS A 164 -17.75 -16.09 16.02
C LYS A 164 -18.38 -17.18 15.14
N THR A 165 -19.52 -17.72 15.52
CA THR A 165 -20.21 -18.78 14.77
C THR A 165 -21.40 -18.24 13.98
N GLY A 166 -21.63 -18.83 12.79
CA GLY A 166 -22.78 -18.51 11.95
C GLY A 166 -22.83 -17.04 11.51
N LYS A 167 -24.01 -16.46 11.50
CA LYS A 167 -24.24 -15.07 11.04
C LYS A 167 -23.48 -14.01 11.85
N ALA A 168 -23.09 -14.29 13.08
CA ALA A 168 -22.33 -13.36 13.90
C ALA A 168 -20.87 -13.18 13.42
N ALA A 169 -20.34 -14.11 12.63
CA ALA A 169 -19.03 -13.98 11.98
C ALA A 169 -19.11 -13.26 10.64
N ALA A 170 -20.32 -13.12 10.07
CA ALA A 170 -20.50 -12.51 8.76
C ALA A 170 -20.44 -10.98 8.83
N PHE A 171 -20.01 -10.38 7.73
CA PHE A 171 -20.06 -8.93 7.55
C PHE A 171 -21.53 -8.46 7.74
N SER A 172 -21.74 -7.56 8.69
CA SER A 172 -23.04 -6.95 8.95
C SER A 172 -22.87 -5.45 9.22
N GLY A 173 -23.97 -4.70 9.08
CA GLY A 173 -23.96 -3.26 9.38
C GLY A 173 -23.63 -2.98 10.85
N GLU A 174 -24.12 -3.82 11.77
CA GLU A 174 -23.82 -3.70 13.20
C GLU A 174 -22.33 -3.90 13.47
N ALA A 175 -21.72 -4.97 12.95
CA ALA A 175 -20.30 -5.24 13.12
C ALA A 175 -19.41 -4.16 12.48
N PHE A 176 -19.87 -3.56 11.38
CA PHE A 176 -19.18 -2.44 10.77
C PHE A 176 -19.23 -1.17 11.64
N ILE A 177 -20.36 -0.91 12.29
CA ILE A 177 -20.50 0.18 13.28
C ILE A 177 -19.60 -0.07 14.47
N ASP A 178 -19.51 -1.32 14.96
CA ASP A 178 -18.58 -1.70 16.03
C ASP A 178 -17.13 -1.47 15.64
N ALA A 179 -16.75 -1.79 14.38
CA ALA A 179 -15.42 -1.50 13.88
C ALA A 179 -15.11 0.01 13.85
N MET A 180 -16.06 0.85 13.45
CA MET A 180 -15.90 2.30 13.51
C MET A 180 -15.84 2.82 14.97
N GLN A 181 -16.54 2.16 15.88
CA GLN A 181 -16.57 2.56 17.30
C GLN A 181 -15.22 2.39 18.01
N LEU A 182 -14.27 1.61 17.44
CA LEU A 182 -12.90 1.54 17.96
C LEU A 182 -12.21 2.93 17.98
N MET A 183 -12.66 3.86 17.11
CA MET A 183 -12.19 5.25 17.10
C MET A 183 -12.94 6.15 18.10
N GLY A 184 -13.92 5.63 18.82
CA GLY A 184 -14.73 6.39 19.75
C GLY A 184 -15.46 7.59 19.09
N ASP A 185 -15.30 8.78 19.64
CA ASP A 185 -15.84 10.04 19.14
C ASP A 185 -15.21 10.47 17.80
N ALA A 186 -13.98 10.01 17.49
CA ALA A 186 -13.29 10.28 16.22
C ALA A 186 -13.75 9.39 15.05
N ARG A 187 -14.78 8.53 15.21
CA ARG A 187 -15.28 7.60 14.16
C ARG A 187 -15.65 8.29 12.84
N ASN A 188 -16.04 9.56 12.88
CA ASN A 188 -16.40 10.34 11.69
C ASN A 188 -15.18 10.75 10.84
N SER A 189 -13.97 10.62 11.39
CA SER A 189 -12.73 10.83 10.63
C SER A 189 -12.43 9.72 9.62
N LEU A 190 -13.10 8.56 9.73
CA LEU A 190 -13.01 7.48 8.77
C LEU A 190 -13.87 7.79 7.55
N THR A 191 -13.25 7.99 6.39
CA THR A 191 -13.90 8.46 5.16
C THR A 191 -13.97 7.42 4.05
N ALA A 192 -13.09 6.42 4.09
CA ALA A 192 -13.00 5.41 3.05
C ALA A 192 -12.87 3.98 3.63
N VAL A 193 -13.31 3.02 2.85
CA VAL A 193 -13.24 1.58 3.16
C VAL A 193 -12.61 0.85 1.99
N VAL A 194 -11.58 0.09 2.28
CA VAL A 194 -10.89 -0.78 1.30
C VAL A 194 -11.27 -2.22 1.61
N MET A 195 -11.86 -2.90 0.65
CA MET A 195 -12.36 -4.26 0.81
C MET A 195 -12.08 -5.14 -0.41
N HIS A 196 -12.06 -6.45 -0.20
CA HIS A 196 -11.94 -7.43 -1.27
C HIS A 196 -13.20 -7.44 -2.17
N SER A 197 -13.05 -7.75 -3.45
CA SER A 197 -14.17 -7.79 -4.43
C SER A 197 -15.30 -8.74 -4.01
N ALA A 198 -14.96 -9.87 -3.36
CA ALA A 198 -15.96 -10.80 -2.84
C ALA A 198 -16.83 -10.17 -1.73
N THR A 199 -16.23 -9.35 -0.85
CA THR A 199 -16.95 -8.61 0.19
C THR A 199 -17.88 -7.58 -0.44
N LYS A 200 -17.40 -6.84 -1.45
CA LYS A 200 -18.25 -5.90 -2.19
C LYS A 200 -19.42 -6.63 -2.84
N SER A 201 -19.16 -7.73 -3.56
CA SER A 201 -20.23 -8.52 -4.21
C SER A 201 -21.26 -9.06 -3.21
N TYR A 202 -20.83 -9.42 -1.99
CA TYR A 202 -21.73 -9.81 -0.93
C TYR A 202 -22.64 -8.65 -0.50
N LEU A 203 -22.09 -7.45 -0.32
CA LEU A 203 -22.87 -6.26 0.05
C LEU A 203 -23.78 -5.78 -1.08
N ASP A 204 -23.38 -5.93 -2.34
CA ASP A 204 -24.20 -5.63 -3.52
C ASP A 204 -25.44 -6.54 -3.57
N LYS A 205 -25.29 -7.84 -3.28
CA LYS A 205 -26.42 -8.80 -3.20
C LYS A 205 -27.42 -8.42 -2.09
N LEU A 206 -26.96 -7.77 -1.03
CA LEU A 206 -27.79 -7.27 0.05
C LEU A 206 -28.36 -5.87 -0.21
N ASN A 207 -28.07 -5.26 -1.37
CA ASN A 207 -28.46 -3.89 -1.74
C ASN A 207 -27.99 -2.83 -0.71
N LEU A 208 -26.81 -3.00 -0.13
CA LEU A 208 -26.28 -2.12 0.92
C LEU A 208 -25.29 -1.07 0.35
N ILE A 209 -24.85 -1.24 -0.88
CA ILE A 209 -23.96 -0.29 -1.56
C ILE A 209 -24.79 0.80 -2.26
N GLN A 210 -24.43 2.05 -2.04
CA GLN A 210 -25.03 3.21 -2.68
C GLN A 210 -24.06 3.76 -3.72
N THR A 211 -24.45 3.75 -4.99
CA THR A 211 -23.65 4.36 -6.06
C THR A 211 -24.10 5.80 -6.26
N ILE A 212 -23.21 6.74 -5.98
CA ILE A 212 -23.45 8.17 -6.15
C ILE A 212 -22.72 8.65 -7.43
N ARG A 213 -23.44 9.24 -8.36
CA ARG A 213 -22.89 9.88 -9.54
C ARG A 213 -22.43 11.29 -9.19
N GLN A 214 -21.16 11.58 -9.35
CA GLN A 214 -20.58 12.89 -9.07
C GLN A 214 -20.49 13.74 -10.33
N SER A 215 -20.42 13.12 -11.50
CA SER A 215 -20.49 13.73 -12.83
C SER A 215 -20.96 12.70 -13.85
N ASP A 216 -21.19 13.12 -15.09
CA ASP A 216 -21.63 12.22 -16.18
C ASP A 216 -20.67 11.05 -16.46
N ALA A 217 -19.40 11.18 -16.05
CA ALA A 217 -18.36 10.19 -16.32
C ALA A 217 -17.86 9.43 -15.06
N THR A 218 -18.16 9.91 -13.83
CA THR A 218 -17.62 9.33 -12.60
C THR A 218 -18.71 8.99 -11.59
N SER A 219 -18.78 7.71 -11.23
CA SER A 219 -19.61 7.21 -10.13
C SER A 219 -18.73 6.56 -9.07
N PHE A 220 -19.07 6.77 -7.81
CA PHE A 220 -18.39 6.16 -6.68
C PHE A 220 -19.38 5.38 -5.84
N ASP A 221 -18.91 4.24 -5.35
CA ASP A 221 -19.68 3.40 -4.45
C ASP A 221 -19.44 3.83 -3.01
N TYR A 222 -20.49 3.87 -2.22
CA TYR A 222 -20.48 4.23 -0.81
C TYR A 222 -21.17 3.17 0.04
N TYR A 223 -20.58 2.92 1.19
CA TYR A 223 -21.17 2.09 2.24
C TYR A 223 -21.25 2.89 3.53
N MET A 224 -22.45 3.09 4.06
CA MET A 224 -22.68 3.92 5.26
C MET A 224 -21.97 5.28 5.22
N GLY A 225 -21.99 5.95 4.06
CA GLY A 225 -21.35 7.27 3.88
C GLY A 225 -19.84 7.25 3.71
N ARG A 226 -19.20 6.08 3.58
CA ARG A 226 -17.76 5.91 3.33
C ARG A 226 -17.55 5.43 1.92
N ARG A 227 -16.57 6.03 1.23
CA ARG A 227 -16.22 5.63 -0.13
C ARG A 227 -15.67 4.21 -0.14
N VAL A 228 -16.23 3.35 -0.97
CA VAL A 228 -15.79 1.96 -1.13
C VAL A 228 -14.73 1.89 -2.21
N ILE A 229 -13.61 1.26 -1.85
CA ILE A 229 -12.49 0.97 -2.75
C ILE A 229 -12.32 -0.53 -2.77
N VAL A 230 -12.31 -1.10 -3.97
CA VAL A 230 -12.15 -2.56 -4.14
C VAL A 230 -10.70 -2.87 -4.45
N ASP A 231 -10.13 -3.79 -3.68
CA ASP A 231 -8.78 -4.27 -3.86
C ASP A 231 -8.67 -5.76 -3.50
N ASP A 232 -8.43 -6.58 -4.51
CA ASP A 232 -8.24 -8.02 -4.33
C ASP A 232 -6.92 -8.41 -3.65
N GLY A 233 -6.05 -7.43 -3.40
CA GLY A 233 -4.86 -7.61 -2.57
C GLY A 233 -5.16 -7.63 -1.06
N CYS A 234 -6.38 -7.28 -0.62
CA CYS A 234 -6.76 -7.41 0.78
C CYS A 234 -6.62 -8.87 1.25
N PRO A 235 -6.02 -9.12 2.43
CA PRO A 235 -5.79 -10.47 2.90
C PRO A 235 -7.07 -11.30 3.01
N VAL A 236 -7.02 -12.51 2.46
CA VAL A 236 -8.06 -13.54 2.60
C VAL A 236 -7.38 -14.81 3.10
N GLU A 237 -7.72 -15.25 4.29
CA GLU A 237 -7.15 -16.45 4.92
C GLU A 237 -8.28 -17.35 5.43
N ALA A 238 -8.39 -18.57 4.90
CA ALA A 238 -9.37 -19.57 5.35
C ALA A 238 -10.78 -18.99 5.53
N ASP A 239 -11.35 -18.37 4.50
CA ASP A 239 -12.66 -17.68 4.47
C ASP A 239 -12.80 -16.46 5.38
N LYS A 240 -11.68 -15.95 5.91
CA LYS A 240 -11.63 -14.70 6.64
C LYS A 240 -11.22 -13.60 5.70
N TYR A 241 -12.06 -12.61 5.57
CA TYR A 241 -11.82 -11.42 4.73
C TYR A 241 -11.39 -10.25 5.61
N THR A 242 -10.40 -9.51 5.15
CA THR A 242 -9.94 -8.30 5.83
C THR A 242 -10.44 -7.08 5.08
N THR A 243 -11.12 -6.21 5.80
CA THR A 243 -11.56 -4.89 5.34
C THR A 243 -10.84 -3.83 6.15
N TYR A 244 -10.28 -2.82 5.49
CA TYR A 244 -9.62 -1.71 6.14
C TYR A 244 -10.47 -0.45 6.05
N LEU A 245 -10.60 0.26 7.16
CA LEU A 245 -11.22 1.58 7.21
C LEU A 245 -10.12 2.62 7.34
N PHE A 246 -10.20 3.67 6.54
CA PHE A 246 -9.21 4.74 6.52
C PHE A 246 -9.86 6.11 6.68
N GLY A 247 -9.15 7.00 7.34
CA GLY A 247 -9.42 8.44 7.25
C GLY A 247 -8.59 9.11 6.18
N GLU A 248 -8.94 10.33 5.87
CA GLU A 248 -8.17 11.16 4.94
C GLU A 248 -6.75 11.41 5.49
N GLY A 249 -5.75 11.24 4.63
CA GLY A 249 -4.36 11.42 5.01
C GLY A 249 -3.82 10.43 6.05
N ALA A 250 -4.45 9.25 6.19
CA ALA A 250 -4.01 8.22 7.13
C ALA A 250 -2.60 7.69 6.80
N ILE A 251 -2.25 7.68 5.52
CA ILE A 251 -0.93 7.28 5.00
C ILE A 251 -0.25 8.51 4.40
N ALA A 252 0.94 8.84 4.87
CA ALA A 252 1.81 9.81 4.23
C ALA A 252 2.58 9.15 3.08
N TYR A 253 2.58 9.78 1.93
CA TYR A 253 3.27 9.31 0.73
C TYR A 253 4.28 10.35 0.26
N GLY A 254 5.52 9.93 0.02
CA GLY A 254 6.57 10.75 -0.57
C GLY A 254 7.33 9.98 -1.64
N VAL A 255 7.69 10.65 -2.72
CA VAL A 255 8.53 10.11 -3.80
C VAL A 255 9.83 10.87 -3.83
N GLY A 256 10.94 10.15 -3.63
CA GLY A 256 12.28 10.71 -3.60
C GLY A 256 13.04 10.53 -4.91
N SER A 257 14.01 11.40 -5.08
CA SER A 257 15.06 11.30 -6.12
C SER A 257 16.43 11.47 -5.46
N PRO A 258 16.93 10.43 -4.77
CA PRO A 258 18.24 10.49 -4.11
C PRO A 258 19.35 10.85 -5.11
N VAL A 259 20.29 11.66 -4.66
CA VAL A 259 21.45 12.06 -5.49
C VAL A 259 22.23 10.82 -5.91
N GLY A 260 22.54 10.71 -7.20
CA GLY A 260 23.25 9.57 -7.79
C GLY A 260 22.37 8.38 -8.18
N MET A 261 21.07 8.40 -7.88
CA MET A 261 20.14 7.39 -8.35
C MET A 261 19.40 7.85 -9.60
N LEU A 262 19.71 7.24 -10.74
CA LEU A 262 18.97 7.49 -11.99
C LEU A 262 17.62 6.74 -11.92
N PRO A 263 16.47 7.45 -12.02
CA PRO A 263 15.14 6.83 -11.91
C PRO A 263 14.84 5.85 -13.04
N ALA A 264 15.37 6.12 -14.22
CA ALA A 264 15.25 5.25 -15.39
C ALA A 264 16.55 5.32 -16.21
N GLU A 265 16.98 4.18 -16.72
CA GLU A 265 18.20 4.04 -17.50
C GLU A 265 17.99 2.94 -18.54
N VAL A 266 18.52 3.17 -19.74
CA VAL A 266 18.55 2.15 -20.80
C VAL A 266 20.00 1.73 -20.99
N ASP A 267 20.25 0.43 -20.90
CA ASP A 267 21.57 -0.16 -21.14
C ASP A 267 21.47 -1.24 -22.22
N ARG A 268 22.55 -1.41 -22.99
CA ARG A 268 22.63 -2.39 -24.08
C ARG A 268 23.79 -3.33 -23.92
N ASP A 269 23.48 -4.63 -23.78
CA ASP A 269 24.50 -5.68 -23.82
C ASP A 269 24.77 -6.12 -25.27
N LYS A 270 25.89 -5.62 -25.81
CA LYS A 270 26.37 -5.94 -27.17
C LYS A 270 27.04 -7.30 -27.27
N ARG A 271 27.38 -7.94 -26.16
CA ARG A 271 28.09 -9.24 -26.15
C ARG A 271 27.17 -10.41 -26.42
N LYS A 272 25.86 -10.24 -26.30
CA LYS A 272 24.86 -11.23 -26.69
C LYS A 272 24.66 -11.16 -28.20
N GLY A 273 24.67 -12.28 -28.90
CA GLY A 273 24.76 -12.35 -30.36
C GLY A 273 23.70 -11.56 -31.14
N SER A 274 22.49 -11.40 -30.59
CA SER A 274 21.44 -10.56 -31.20
C SER A 274 21.28 -9.18 -30.55
N GLY A 275 22.11 -8.83 -29.54
CA GLY A 275 21.90 -7.66 -28.72
C GLY A 275 20.70 -7.78 -27.78
N ILE A 276 20.82 -7.22 -26.58
CA ILE A 276 19.72 -7.13 -25.61
C ILE A 276 19.69 -5.68 -25.09
N ASP A 277 18.56 -5.04 -25.20
CA ASP A 277 18.32 -3.75 -24.56
C ASP A 277 17.62 -3.96 -23.22
N TYR A 278 18.12 -3.29 -22.19
CA TYR A 278 17.57 -3.34 -20.83
C TYR A 278 17.00 -1.97 -20.46
N LEU A 279 15.78 -1.95 -19.95
CA LEU A 279 15.24 -0.81 -19.23
C LEU A 279 15.36 -1.06 -17.73
N ILE A 280 16.13 -0.26 -17.05
CA ILE A 280 16.30 -0.31 -15.59
C ILE A 280 15.48 0.83 -15.00
N SER A 281 14.58 0.51 -14.10
CA SER A 281 13.78 1.51 -13.38
C SER A 281 13.99 1.37 -11.88
N ARG A 282 14.26 2.50 -11.22
CA ARG A 282 14.50 2.58 -9.78
C ARG A 282 13.55 3.59 -9.16
N LYS A 283 13.04 3.27 -7.98
CA LYS A 283 12.15 4.14 -7.20
C LYS A 283 12.62 4.19 -5.75
N ALA A 284 12.62 5.39 -5.19
CA ALA A 284 12.73 5.62 -3.75
C ALA A 284 11.45 6.33 -3.30
N PHE A 285 10.80 5.80 -2.28
CA PHE A 285 9.54 6.36 -1.79
C PHE A 285 9.36 6.04 -0.31
N ILE A 286 8.51 6.80 0.34
CA ILE A 286 8.06 6.58 1.70
C ILE A 286 6.55 6.34 1.66
N LEU A 287 6.09 5.30 2.35
CA LEU A 287 4.71 5.05 2.69
C LEU A 287 4.65 4.91 4.20
N HIS A 288 4.22 5.96 4.88
CA HIS A 288 4.25 6.00 6.33
C HIS A 288 2.84 6.11 6.92
N PRO A 289 2.38 5.12 7.71
CA PRO A 289 1.14 5.22 8.48
C PRO A 289 1.35 6.26 9.59
N ARG A 290 0.61 7.37 9.53
CA ARG A 290 0.80 8.46 10.49
C ARG A 290 0.50 7.99 11.92
N GLY A 291 1.48 8.20 12.81
CA GLY A 291 1.37 7.85 14.22
C GLY A 291 1.81 6.43 14.58
N VAL A 292 2.35 5.69 13.61
CA VAL A 292 2.94 4.36 13.84
C VAL A 292 4.38 4.37 13.36
N LYS A 293 5.33 4.49 14.27
CA LYS A 293 6.74 4.60 13.97
C LYS A 293 7.37 3.28 13.52
N TRP A 294 8.35 3.38 12.65
CA TRP A 294 9.26 2.31 12.30
C TRP A 294 10.35 2.16 13.36
N THR A 295 10.48 1.00 14.00
CA THR A 295 11.43 0.76 15.11
C THR A 295 12.78 0.23 14.66
N ASN A 296 12.88 -0.27 13.42
CA ASN A 296 14.11 -0.84 12.85
C ASN A 296 14.75 -1.98 13.69
N LYS A 297 13.94 -2.75 14.41
CA LYS A 297 14.42 -3.83 15.29
C LYS A 297 14.97 -5.01 14.52
N THR A 298 14.25 -5.44 13.47
CA THR A 298 14.63 -6.57 12.64
C THR A 298 14.96 -6.05 11.25
N ARG A 299 16.23 -6.14 10.87
CA ARG A 299 16.68 -5.65 9.59
C ARG A 299 17.88 -6.45 9.08
N ALA A 300 17.72 -7.06 7.90
CA ALA A 300 18.74 -7.86 7.27
C ALA A 300 19.70 -7.01 6.42
N ASN A 301 19.20 -5.89 5.83
CA ASN A 301 19.99 -5.07 4.92
C ASN A 301 19.90 -3.58 5.30
N ALA A 302 21.07 -2.93 5.41
CA ALA A 302 21.17 -1.52 5.77
C ALA A 302 20.66 -0.57 4.68
N GLU A 303 20.59 -0.99 3.42
CA GLU A 303 20.33 -0.11 2.28
C GLU A 303 18.84 0.01 1.90
N SER A 304 18.05 -1.04 2.10
CA SER A 304 16.63 -1.06 1.79
C SER A 304 15.87 -2.05 2.66
N VAL A 305 14.66 -1.70 3.04
CA VAL A 305 13.76 -2.54 3.82
C VAL A 305 13.10 -3.59 2.92
N SER A 306 13.15 -4.86 3.32
CA SER A 306 12.49 -5.96 2.61
C SER A 306 10.98 -5.99 2.91
N ARG A 307 10.22 -6.69 2.05
CA ARG A 307 8.77 -6.90 2.26
C ARG A 307 8.47 -7.75 3.50
N ALA A 308 9.37 -8.67 3.84
CA ALA A 308 9.23 -9.49 5.05
C ALA A 308 9.36 -8.62 6.31
N GLU A 309 10.33 -7.73 6.34
CA GLU A 309 10.53 -6.78 7.45
C GLU A 309 9.37 -5.79 7.59
N LEU A 310 8.78 -5.33 6.47
CA LEU A 310 7.59 -4.47 6.49
C LEU A 310 6.37 -5.20 7.07
N LYS A 311 6.26 -6.52 6.89
CA LYS A 311 5.19 -7.35 7.47
C LYS A 311 5.40 -7.70 8.95
N ASP A 312 6.62 -7.56 9.46
CA ASP A 312 6.95 -7.90 10.84
C ASP A 312 6.39 -6.86 11.81
N GLY A 313 5.45 -7.26 12.66
CA GLY A 313 4.87 -6.40 13.69
C GLY A 313 5.88 -5.90 14.72
N GLY A 314 7.01 -6.58 14.91
CA GLY A 314 8.09 -6.13 15.78
C GLY A 314 8.78 -4.84 15.33
N ASN A 315 8.67 -4.51 14.04
CA ASN A 315 9.22 -3.30 13.44
C ASN A 315 8.28 -2.08 13.51
N TRP A 316 7.08 -2.24 14.07
CA TRP A 316 6.09 -1.17 14.16
C TRP A 316 5.68 -0.93 15.61
N GLU A 317 5.51 0.32 15.98
CA GLU A 317 5.07 0.71 17.32
C GLU A 317 4.22 1.98 17.24
N ARG A 318 3.06 1.96 17.90
CA ARG A 318 2.18 3.12 18.00
C ARG A 318 2.83 4.22 18.82
N VAL A 319 2.76 5.45 18.34
CA VAL A 319 3.29 6.65 19.01
C VAL A 319 2.21 7.66 19.31
N TYR A 320 1.21 7.81 18.43
CA TYR A 320 0.08 8.70 18.64
C TYR A 320 -0.99 8.05 19.52
N GLU A 321 -1.84 8.88 20.08
CA GLU A 321 -3.02 8.41 20.78
C GLU A 321 -3.96 7.63 19.82
N PRO A 322 -4.68 6.60 20.32
CA PRO A 322 -5.50 5.75 19.46
C PRO A 322 -6.46 6.52 18.57
N LYS A 323 -7.14 7.53 19.09
CA LYS A 323 -8.12 8.34 18.35
C LYS A 323 -7.53 9.18 17.21
N GLN A 324 -6.23 9.39 17.20
CA GLN A 324 -5.51 10.14 16.16
C GLN A 324 -5.08 9.27 14.98
N ILE A 325 -5.03 7.93 15.17
CA ILE A 325 -4.62 6.97 14.14
C ILE A 325 -5.85 6.54 13.35
N ARG A 326 -6.02 7.09 12.17
CA ARG A 326 -7.22 6.95 11.32
C ARG A 326 -7.16 5.68 10.46
N ILE A 327 -6.81 4.54 11.07
CA ILE A 327 -6.72 3.24 10.38
C ILE A 327 -7.31 2.18 11.30
N VAL A 328 -8.30 1.41 10.79
CA VAL A 328 -8.93 0.31 11.51
C VAL A 328 -8.94 -0.93 10.63
N LYS A 329 -8.63 -2.09 11.22
CA LYS A 329 -8.72 -3.41 10.57
C LYS A 329 -9.97 -4.13 11.06
N PHE A 330 -10.77 -4.57 10.13
CA PHE A 330 -11.97 -5.36 10.37
C PHE A 330 -11.86 -6.72 9.69
N VAL A 331 -11.85 -7.80 10.48
CA VAL A 331 -11.76 -9.18 10.00
C VAL A 331 -13.12 -9.88 10.19
N HIS A 332 -13.64 -10.44 9.12
CA HIS A 332 -14.99 -11.01 9.06
C HIS A 332 -15.04 -12.20 8.09
N LYS A 333 -16.16 -12.91 8.09
CA LYS A 333 -16.52 -13.87 7.04
C LYS A 333 -17.62 -13.31 6.15
N LEU A 334 -17.88 -13.98 5.04
CA LEU A 334 -19.07 -13.73 4.22
C LEU A 334 -20.19 -14.67 4.70
N GLY A 335 -21.42 -14.20 4.67
CA GLY A 335 -22.60 -14.96 5.08
C GLY A 335 -23.11 -15.90 4.00
#